data_a4e21681e243f1cab3bfa6afb2d3be81
#
_entry.id   a4e21681e243f1cab3bfa6afb2d3be81
#
_cell.length_a   1.000
_cell.length_b   1.000
_cell.length_c   1.000
_cell.angle_alpha   90.00
_cell.angle_beta   90.00
_cell.angle_gamma   90.00
#
_symmetry.space_group_name_H-M   'P 1'
#
loop_
_entity.id
_entity.type
_entity.pdbx_description
1 polymer ?
#
loop_
_entity_poly.entity_id
_entity_poly.type
_entity_poly.pdbx_seq_one_letter_code
_entity_poly.pdbx_strand_id
1 'polypeptide(L)'
;MSLYSRIVVGLLCMAMGQIAYAKWDEERDVTTNGKEEFVYYYKINEQGHKLVLDKYIKRLIFIQKDRLHKRTINQIKIDGVEVVVMSDPFSHYPEQTAITFENKDEVLKKLFLAKKVEVYVRYGREPGLSVFQIK
;
A
#
# COMPACT_ATOMS: atom_id res chain seq x y z
N MET A 1 -38.08 -12.72 -20.51
CA MET A 1 -36.68 -12.89 -20.24
C MET A 1 -36.36 -12.95 -18.76
N SER A 2 -37.03 -13.63 -18.12
CA SER A 2 -37.03 -13.68 -16.70
C SER A 2 -35.75 -14.23 -16.12
N LEU A 3 -35.42 -15.45 -16.37
CA LEU A 3 -34.27 -16.09 -15.76
C LEU A 3 -32.96 -15.50 -16.27
N TYR A 4 -32.87 -15.31 -17.55
CA TYR A 4 -31.69 -14.72 -18.16
C TYR A 4 -31.44 -13.29 -17.63
N SER A 5 -32.49 -12.51 -17.55
CA SER A 5 -32.41 -11.16 -17.00
C SER A 5 -31.91 -11.16 -15.54
N ARG A 6 -32.40 -12.10 -14.75
CA ARG A 6 -31.97 -12.23 -13.36
C ARG A 6 -30.51 -12.63 -13.25
N ILE A 7 -30.07 -13.54 -14.09
CA ILE A 7 -28.67 -13.96 -14.11
C ILE A 7 -27.79 -12.77 -14.47
N VAL A 8 -28.17 -12.01 -15.48
CA VAL A 8 -27.40 -10.85 -15.89
C VAL A 8 -27.31 -9.82 -14.75
N VAL A 9 -28.39 -9.57 -14.07
CA VAL A 9 -28.39 -8.65 -12.93
C VAL A 9 -27.53 -9.16 -11.79
N GLY A 10 -27.60 -10.46 -11.50
CA GLY A 10 -26.77 -11.05 -10.48
C GLY A 10 -25.28 -10.95 -10.80
N LEU A 11 -24.91 -11.25 -12.04
CA LEU A 11 -23.53 -11.12 -12.48
C LEU A 11 -23.06 -9.67 -12.44
N LEU A 12 -23.91 -8.74 -12.82
CA LEU A 12 -23.58 -7.34 -12.77
C LEU A 12 -23.31 -6.87 -11.33
N CYS A 13 -24.13 -7.28 -10.39
CA CYS A 13 -23.91 -6.95 -8.98
C CYS A 13 -22.62 -7.55 -8.45
N MET A 14 -22.29 -8.77 -8.82
CA MET A 14 -21.05 -9.39 -8.42
C MET A 14 -19.84 -8.66 -9.01
N ALA A 15 -19.90 -8.29 -10.27
CA ALA A 15 -18.83 -7.54 -10.92
C ALA A 15 -18.64 -6.18 -10.26
N MET A 16 -19.72 -5.49 -9.92
CA MET A 16 -19.65 -4.22 -9.21
C MET A 16 -19.06 -4.39 -7.81
N GLY A 17 -19.42 -5.45 -7.11
CA GLY A 17 -18.84 -5.76 -5.82
C GLY A 17 -17.33 -5.99 -5.91
N GLN A 18 -16.87 -6.69 -6.92
CA GLN A 18 -15.44 -6.92 -7.14
C GLN A 18 -14.69 -5.62 -7.47
N ILE A 19 -15.30 -4.75 -8.28
CA ILE A 19 -14.71 -3.47 -8.64
C ILE A 19 -14.57 -2.55 -7.41
N ALA A 20 -15.47 -2.68 -6.44
CA ALA A 20 -15.45 -1.85 -5.23
C ALA A 20 -14.28 -2.17 -4.30
N TYR A 21 -13.65 -3.34 -4.41
CA TYR A 21 -12.53 -3.71 -3.58
C TYR A 21 -11.23 -3.09 -4.09
N ALA A 22 -10.45 -2.55 -3.17
CA ALA A 22 -9.09 -2.14 -3.43
C ALA A 22 -8.26 -3.37 -3.82
N LYS A 23 -7.35 -3.18 -4.75
CA LYS A 23 -6.56 -4.30 -5.26
C LYS A 23 -5.08 -3.95 -5.27
N TRP A 24 -4.40 -4.47 -4.27
CA TRP A 24 -2.95 -4.50 -4.25
C TRP A 24 -2.43 -5.60 -5.17
N ASP A 25 -1.28 -5.37 -5.74
CA ASP A 25 -0.55 -6.42 -6.43
C ASP A 25 0.11 -7.33 -5.38
N GLU A 26 0.35 -8.59 -5.74
CA GLU A 26 0.93 -9.55 -4.82
C GLU A 26 2.31 -9.99 -5.30
N GLU A 27 3.22 -10.10 -4.36
CA GLU A 27 4.53 -10.69 -4.57
C GLU A 27 4.70 -11.82 -3.57
N ARG A 28 5.07 -13.00 -4.08
CA ARG A 28 5.24 -14.20 -3.26
C ARG A 28 6.71 -14.51 -3.12
N ASP A 29 7.13 -14.75 -1.89
CA ASP A 29 8.48 -15.11 -1.57
C ASP A 29 8.48 -16.44 -0.84
N VAL A 30 9.34 -17.37 -1.28
CA VAL A 30 9.40 -18.71 -0.71
C VAL A 30 10.74 -18.86 -0.01
N THR A 31 10.70 -19.43 1.19
CA THR A 31 11.96 -19.70 1.92
C THR A 31 12.83 -20.71 1.16
N THR A 32 14.11 -20.70 1.45
CA THR A 32 15.09 -21.55 0.77
C THR A 32 14.78 -23.05 0.86
N ASN A 33 14.06 -23.47 1.92
CA ASN A 33 13.64 -24.86 2.07
C ASN A 33 12.25 -25.14 1.49
N GLY A 34 11.57 -24.14 0.92
CA GLY A 34 10.27 -24.27 0.32
C GLY A 34 9.11 -24.51 1.28
N LYS A 35 9.34 -24.40 2.59
CA LYS A 35 8.32 -24.71 3.60
C LYS A 35 7.42 -23.55 3.95
N GLU A 36 7.89 -22.34 3.80
CA GLU A 36 7.13 -21.13 4.13
C GLU A 36 6.99 -20.24 2.91
N GLU A 37 5.81 -19.65 2.76
CA GLU A 37 5.51 -18.70 1.71
C GLU A 37 5.08 -17.39 2.33
N PHE A 38 5.74 -16.30 1.92
CA PHE A 38 5.40 -14.96 2.34
C PHE A 38 4.74 -14.21 1.20
N VAL A 39 3.61 -13.57 1.48
CA VAL A 39 2.88 -12.77 0.51
C VAL A 39 2.98 -11.32 0.92
N TYR A 40 3.52 -10.51 0.03
CA TYR A 40 3.62 -9.06 0.21
C TYR A 40 2.67 -8.39 -0.78
N TYR A 41 2.03 -7.33 -0.34
CA TYR A 41 1.17 -6.52 -1.19
C TYR A 41 1.94 -5.25 -1.57
N TYR A 42 1.84 -4.84 -2.83
CA TYR A 42 2.57 -3.67 -3.27
C TYR A 42 1.81 -2.90 -4.35
N LYS A 43 2.20 -1.65 -4.55
CA LYS A 43 1.80 -0.83 -5.69
C LYS A 43 2.99 -0.01 -6.17
N ILE A 44 3.07 0.15 -7.48
CA ILE A 44 4.01 1.07 -8.11
C ILE A 44 3.18 2.18 -8.73
N ASN A 45 3.55 3.43 -8.45
CA ASN A 45 2.83 4.59 -8.98
C ASN A 45 3.47 5.14 -10.26
N GLU A 46 2.85 6.18 -10.83
CA GLU A 46 3.35 6.82 -12.05
C GLU A 46 4.71 7.46 -11.88
N GLN A 47 5.08 7.83 -10.65
CA GLN A 47 6.38 8.40 -10.34
C GLN A 47 7.48 7.33 -10.25
N GLY A 48 7.13 6.04 -10.37
CA GLY A 48 8.08 4.93 -10.22
C GLY A 48 8.38 4.56 -8.77
N HIS A 49 7.66 5.13 -7.82
CA HIS A 49 7.79 4.77 -6.42
C HIS A 49 7.01 3.50 -6.12
N LYS A 50 7.50 2.71 -5.18
CA LYS A 50 6.86 1.47 -4.76
C LYS A 50 6.44 1.56 -3.30
N LEU A 51 5.23 1.14 -3.01
CA LEU A 51 4.72 1.04 -1.65
C LEU A 51 4.44 -0.42 -1.35
N VAL A 52 5.05 -0.95 -0.30
CA VAL A 52 4.89 -2.35 0.10
C VAL A 52 4.14 -2.41 1.43
N LEU A 53 3.08 -3.20 1.46
CA LEU A 53 2.30 -3.47 2.67
C LEU A 53 2.77 -4.82 3.23
N ASP A 54 3.50 -4.76 4.32
CA ASP A 54 4.02 -5.93 5.03
C ASP A 54 3.12 -6.25 6.22
N LYS A 55 2.22 -7.20 6.04
CA LYS A 55 1.28 -7.61 7.10
C LYS A 55 1.94 -8.43 8.20
N TYR A 56 3.11 -8.98 7.96
CA TYR A 56 3.80 -9.81 8.96
C TYR A 56 4.46 -8.98 10.04
N ILE A 57 5.12 -7.90 9.63
CA ILE A 57 5.77 -6.95 10.54
C ILE A 57 4.83 -5.76 10.83
N LYS A 58 3.72 -5.66 10.12
CA LYS A 58 2.69 -4.63 10.28
C LYS A 58 3.25 -3.22 10.04
N ARG A 59 3.80 -3.04 8.84
CA ARG A 59 4.37 -1.76 8.42
C ARG A 59 4.19 -1.52 6.94
N LEU A 60 4.42 -0.29 6.53
CA LEU A 60 4.59 0.06 5.12
C LEU A 60 6.07 0.26 4.83
N ILE A 61 6.47 -0.04 3.61
CA ILE A 61 7.80 0.30 3.11
C ILE A 61 7.64 1.14 1.86
N PHE A 62 8.18 2.34 1.89
CA PHE A 62 8.22 3.24 0.75
C PHE A 62 9.56 3.13 0.06
N ILE A 63 9.57 2.87 -1.24
CA ILE A 63 10.79 2.66 -2.01
C ILE A 63 10.86 3.70 -3.13
N GLN A 64 11.97 4.43 -3.17
CA GLN A 64 12.24 5.43 -4.19
C GLN A 64 13.70 5.28 -4.62
N LYS A 65 13.93 4.61 -5.74
CA LYS A 65 15.27 4.23 -6.20
C LYS A 65 16.08 5.37 -6.81
N ASP A 66 15.41 6.35 -7.36
CA ASP A 66 16.04 7.47 -8.03
C ASP A 66 16.57 8.56 -7.09
N ARG A 67 16.34 8.40 -5.79
CA ARG A 67 16.74 9.41 -4.80
C ARG A 67 17.32 8.75 -3.57
N LEU A 68 18.62 8.94 -3.38
CA LEU A 68 19.38 8.32 -2.29
C LEU A 68 19.51 9.23 -1.07
N HIS A 69 18.88 10.40 -1.08
CA HIS A 69 18.93 11.32 0.04
C HIS A 69 18.03 10.86 1.18
N LYS A 70 18.48 11.19 2.38
CA LYS A 70 17.72 10.90 3.59
C LYS A 70 16.34 11.58 3.51
N ARG A 71 15.31 10.82 3.82
CA ARG A 71 13.94 11.28 3.80
C ARG A 71 13.22 10.86 5.07
N THR A 72 12.18 11.61 5.41
CA THR A 72 11.29 11.28 6.52
C THR A 72 9.85 11.25 6.03
N ILE A 73 9.07 10.34 6.58
CA ILE A 73 7.64 10.20 6.29
C ILE A 73 6.92 10.13 7.63
N ASN A 74 6.16 11.16 7.95
CA ASN A 74 5.42 11.22 9.20
C ASN A 74 3.92 11.38 9.01
N GLN A 75 3.47 11.38 7.77
CA GLN A 75 2.07 11.53 7.44
C GLN A 75 1.73 10.79 6.17
N ILE A 76 0.62 10.06 6.20
CA ILE A 76 -0.02 9.51 5.01
C ILE A 76 -1.50 9.88 5.05
N LYS A 77 -2.15 9.88 3.88
CA LYS A 77 -3.61 9.92 3.80
C LYS A 77 -4.11 8.64 3.15
N ILE A 78 -5.07 8.02 3.79
CA ILE A 78 -5.75 6.83 3.27
C ILE A 78 -7.17 7.25 2.91
N ASP A 79 -7.50 7.23 1.62
CA ASP A 79 -8.78 7.70 1.10
C ASP A 79 -9.14 9.11 1.61
N GLY A 80 -8.15 10.00 1.61
CA GLY A 80 -8.32 11.38 2.05
C GLY A 80 -8.28 11.61 3.56
N VAL A 81 -8.19 10.55 4.36
CA VAL A 81 -8.13 10.65 5.82
C VAL A 81 -6.68 10.58 6.30
N GLU A 82 -6.31 11.58 7.06
CA GLU A 82 -4.95 11.72 7.58
C GLU A 82 -4.64 10.69 8.67
N VAL A 83 -3.48 10.05 8.55
CA VAL A 83 -2.95 9.13 9.55
C VAL A 83 -1.53 9.56 9.89
N VAL A 84 -1.27 9.75 11.17
CA VAL A 84 0.07 10.09 11.66
C VAL A 84 0.90 8.81 11.73
N VAL A 85 2.05 8.85 11.11
CA VAL A 85 2.98 7.73 11.06
C VAL A 85 4.39 8.22 11.35
N MET A 86 5.29 7.29 11.59
CA MET A 86 6.70 7.59 11.80
C MET A 86 7.54 6.78 10.84
N SER A 87 8.49 7.43 10.18
CA SER A 87 9.49 6.72 9.40
C SER A 87 10.55 6.14 10.33
N ASP A 88 11.01 4.93 9.97
CA ASP A 88 12.06 4.26 10.72
C ASP A 88 13.41 4.89 10.34
N PRO A 89 14.10 5.55 11.29
CA PRO A 89 15.41 6.17 11.02
C PRO A 89 16.52 5.14 10.81
N PHE A 90 16.25 3.88 11.11
CA PHE A 90 17.25 2.81 11.00
C PHE A 90 17.06 1.96 9.72
N SER A 91 16.37 2.52 8.72
CA SER A 91 16.30 1.86 7.42
C SER A 91 17.72 1.69 6.85
N HIS A 92 18.10 0.45 6.59
CA HIS A 92 19.46 0.12 6.12
C HIS A 92 19.69 0.43 4.65
N TYR A 93 18.62 0.66 3.91
CA TYR A 93 18.69 0.89 2.48
C TYR A 93 18.32 2.33 2.17
N PRO A 94 19.22 3.10 1.52
CA PRO A 94 18.94 4.51 1.23
C PRO A 94 17.67 4.74 0.40
N GLU A 95 17.31 3.76 -0.42
CA GLU A 95 16.12 3.82 -1.26
C GLU A 95 14.83 3.41 -0.55
N GLN A 96 14.91 2.84 0.64
CA GLN A 96 13.76 2.33 1.39
C GLN A 96 13.52 3.14 2.67
N THR A 97 12.27 3.34 3.00
CA THR A 97 11.86 3.94 4.27
C THR A 97 10.72 3.12 4.86
N ALA A 98 10.96 2.55 6.03
CA ALA A 98 9.92 1.84 6.75
C ALA A 98 9.03 2.85 7.49
N ILE A 99 7.74 2.64 7.41
CA ILE A 99 6.72 3.50 8.00
C ILE A 99 5.97 2.69 9.05
N THR A 100 5.97 3.16 10.29
CA THR A 100 5.30 2.53 11.41
C THR A 100 4.16 3.41 11.92
N PHE A 101 3.21 2.81 12.64
CA PHE A 101 2.05 3.50 13.17
C PHE A 101 1.60 2.85 14.49
N GLU A 102 0.94 3.63 15.35
CA GLU A 102 0.55 3.16 16.69
C GLU A 102 -0.55 2.09 16.63
N ASN A 103 -1.63 2.35 15.90
CA ASN A 103 -2.76 1.43 15.76
C ASN A 103 -2.56 0.51 14.56
N LYS A 104 -1.56 -0.36 14.64
CA LYS A 104 -1.11 -1.17 13.52
C LYS A 104 -2.23 -1.97 12.85
N ASP A 105 -3.01 -2.69 13.62
CA ASP A 105 -4.05 -3.56 13.07
C ASP A 105 -5.16 -2.77 12.38
N GLU A 106 -5.58 -1.67 12.96
CA GLU A 106 -6.61 -0.81 12.39
C GLU A 106 -6.12 -0.14 11.10
N VAL A 107 -4.92 0.40 11.12
CA VAL A 107 -4.34 1.08 9.96
C VAL A 107 -4.10 0.09 8.82
N LEU A 108 -3.65 -1.12 9.12
CA LEU A 108 -3.46 -2.16 8.12
C LEU A 108 -4.77 -2.53 7.42
N LYS A 109 -5.86 -2.62 8.17
CA LYS A 109 -7.18 -2.87 7.57
C LYS A 109 -7.58 -1.77 6.61
N LYS A 110 -7.38 -0.52 7.01
CA LYS A 110 -7.67 0.64 6.15
C LYS A 110 -6.81 0.63 4.89
N LEU A 111 -5.52 0.34 5.04
CA LEU A 111 -4.60 0.26 3.91
C LEU A 111 -4.99 -0.86 2.94
N PHE A 112 -5.33 -2.01 3.46
CA PHE A 112 -5.71 -3.15 2.64
C PHE A 112 -6.95 -2.86 1.78
N LEU A 113 -7.90 -2.09 2.31
CA LEU A 113 -9.13 -1.73 1.62
C LEU A 113 -9.06 -0.36 0.93
N ALA A 114 -7.93 0.29 0.97
CA ALA A 114 -7.79 1.65 0.44
C ALA A 114 -7.95 1.70 -1.08
N LYS A 115 -8.53 2.78 -1.55
CA LYS A 115 -8.59 3.12 -2.97
C LYS A 115 -7.41 3.99 -3.38
N LYS A 116 -6.98 4.87 -2.49
CA LYS A 116 -5.87 5.79 -2.72
C LYS A 116 -5.07 5.98 -1.44
N VAL A 117 -3.75 5.95 -1.57
CA VAL A 117 -2.83 6.27 -0.48
C VAL A 117 -1.90 7.38 -0.94
N GLU A 118 -1.85 8.43 -0.15
CA GLU A 118 -0.97 9.57 -0.38
C GLU A 118 0.12 9.58 0.69
N VAL A 119 1.37 9.57 0.24
CA VAL A 119 2.54 9.54 1.13
C VAL A 119 3.21 10.89 1.08
N TYR A 120 3.25 11.57 2.22
CA TYR A 120 3.90 12.87 2.37
C TYR A 120 5.34 12.67 2.80
N VAL A 121 6.26 13.03 1.91
CA VAL A 121 7.69 12.78 2.07
C VAL A 121 8.40 14.11 2.31
N ARG A 122 9.37 14.12 3.20
CA ARG A 122 10.28 15.25 3.36
C ARG A 122 11.70 14.85 3.03
N TYR A 123 12.30 15.63 2.15
CA TYR A 123 13.71 15.51 1.77
C TYR A 123 14.45 16.67 2.44
N GLY A 124 14.79 16.50 3.71
CA GLY A 124 15.26 17.62 4.51
C GLY A 124 14.15 18.64 4.73
N ARG A 125 14.26 19.82 4.12
CA ARG A 125 13.23 20.87 4.20
C ARG A 125 12.27 20.87 3.02
N GLU A 126 12.57 20.10 1.99
CA GLU A 126 11.77 20.06 0.77
C GLU A 126 10.61 19.08 0.92
N PRO A 127 9.35 19.52 0.77
CA PRO A 127 8.21 18.61 0.80
C PRO A 127 8.02 17.89 -0.52
N GLY A 128 7.46 16.69 -0.46
CA GLY A 128 7.09 15.91 -1.62
C GLY A 128 5.83 15.12 -1.36
N LEU A 129 5.17 14.71 -2.43
CA LEU A 129 3.95 13.91 -2.35
C LEU A 129 4.04 12.77 -3.35
N SER A 130 3.80 11.56 -2.86
CA SER A 130 3.73 10.36 -3.70
C SER A 130 2.34 9.76 -3.58
N VAL A 131 1.65 9.63 -4.71
CA VAL A 131 0.26 9.18 -4.74
C VAL A 131 0.17 7.78 -5.33
N PHE A 132 -0.50 6.88 -4.64
CA PHE A 132 -0.72 5.50 -5.07
C PHE A 132 -2.21 5.24 -5.25
N GLN A 133 -2.61 4.90 -6.47
CA GLN A 133 -3.96 4.45 -6.77
C GLN A 133 -3.97 2.92 -6.59
N ILE A 134 -4.64 2.47 -5.53
CA ILE A 134 -4.65 1.05 -5.19
C ILE A 134 -5.73 0.29 -5.97
N LYS A 135 -6.81 0.99 -6.22
CA LYS A 135 -7.96 0.41 -6.91
C LYS A 135 -7.65 0.06 -8.35
#